data_5c23ade2d184c63f28af09210f6d54c5
#
_entry.id   5c23ade2d184c63f28af09210f6d54c5
#
_cell.length_a   1.000
_cell.length_b   1.000
_cell.length_c   1.000
_cell.angle_alpha   90.00
_cell.angle_beta   90.00
_cell.angle_gamma   90.00
#
_symmetry.space_group_name_H-M   'P 1'
#
loop_
_entity.id
_entity.type
_entity.pdbx_description
1 polymer ?
#
loop_
_entity_poly.entity_id
_entity_poly.type
_entity_poly.pdbx_seq_one_letter_code
_entity_poly.pdbx_strand_id
1 'polypeptide(L)'
;MKAILSRLFNHEELTRKEAKNLLLNITRGMYNDAQIAALLTVFQMRGIKVEELIGFREALLTTRIPIDFSAYTPIDIVGTGGDGKNTFNISTCACFIVAGAGYDVAKHGNYGATSVSGASNVIEQHGVKFTNNPDKLTRSMEECGMVYMHAQLFNPAMKSVGPVRKALQVRTIFNLLGPLVNPCLPAYQLLGVADLPQMRLYTNVFQKLGIGFAVVNNLDGYDEISLTDEFKVMTNRYETIYKPSELGFSLARQEELYGGNTPEEASKIFNNVLENKATKAQTDCVLINASFAIQAMEPAKPIEECVAIARESLESGKALNTLKKFVELNS
;
A
#
# COMPACT_ATOMS: atom_id res chain seq x y z
N MET A 1 -7.55 -5.35 -30.31
CA MET A 1 -7.86 -4.04 -29.72
C MET A 1 -9.15 -3.41 -30.26
N LYS A 2 -9.36 -3.22 -31.60
CA LYS A 2 -10.55 -2.51 -32.13
C LYS A 2 -11.89 -2.98 -31.54
N ALA A 3 -12.17 -4.28 -31.55
CA ALA A 3 -13.42 -4.84 -31.00
C ALA A 3 -13.57 -4.56 -29.49
N ILE A 4 -12.48 -4.62 -28.71
CA ILE A 4 -12.49 -4.32 -27.29
C ILE A 4 -12.81 -2.84 -27.05
N LEU A 5 -12.14 -1.93 -27.74
CA LEU A 5 -12.40 -0.49 -27.63
C LEU A 5 -13.84 -0.15 -28.01
N SER A 6 -14.39 -0.73 -29.11
CA SER A 6 -15.76 -0.48 -29.52
C SER A 6 -16.77 -0.89 -28.43
N ARG A 7 -16.57 -2.01 -27.74
CA ARG A 7 -17.41 -2.44 -26.63
C ARG A 7 -17.29 -1.47 -25.43
N LEU A 8 -16.05 -1.13 -25.07
CA LEU A 8 -15.80 -0.21 -23.95
C LEU A 8 -16.37 1.20 -24.19
N PHE A 9 -16.33 1.70 -25.45
CA PHE A 9 -16.97 2.97 -25.84
C PHE A 9 -18.49 2.93 -25.69
N ASN A 10 -19.11 1.75 -25.81
CA ASN A 10 -20.51 1.51 -25.55
C ASN A 10 -20.80 1.20 -24.07
N HIS A 11 -19.85 1.47 -23.16
CA HIS A 11 -19.96 1.20 -21.72
C HIS A 11 -20.11 -0.28 -21.35
N GLU A 12 -19.83 -1.21 -22.26
CA GLU A 12 -19.77 -2.63 -21.91
C GLU A 12 -18.59 -2.92 -20.99
N GLU A 13 -18.74 -3.93 -20.15
CA GLU A 13 -17.71 -4.38 -19.21
C GLU A 13 -16.95 -5.57 -19.79
N LEU A 14 -15.69 -5.70 -19.40
CA LEU A 14 -14.91 -6.89 -19.69
C LEU A 14 -15.12 -7.92 -18.57
N THR A 15 -15.20 -9.18 -18.96
CA THR A 15 -15.07 -10.28 -18.00
C THR A 15 -13.65 -10.32 -17.43
N ARG A 16 -13.50 -10.92 -16.26
CA ARG A 16 -12.19 -11.14 -15.61
C ARG A 16 -11.18 -11.80 -16.57
N LYS A 17 -11.62 -12.80 -17.34
CA LYS A 17 -10.77 -13.51 -18.33
C LYS A 17 -10.35 -12.60 -19.48
N GLU A 18 -11.28 -11.78 -20.00
CA GLU A 18 -10.97 -10.81 -21.06
C GLU A 18 -9.98 -9.75 -20.59
N ALA A 19 -10.19 -9.18 -19.42
CA ALA A 19 -9.29 -8.20 -18.82
C ALA A 19 -7.88 -8.78 -18.58
N LYS A 20 -7.79 -10.01 -18.04
CA LYS A 20 -6.52 -10.72 -17.88
C LYS A 20 -5.80 -10.88 -19.21
N ASN A 21 -6.48 -11.41 -20.24
CA ASN A 21 -5.88 -11.64 -21.55
C ASN A 21 -5.47 -10.32 -22.23
N LEU A 22 -6.27 -9.27 -22.07
CA LEU A 22 -5.96 -7.94 -22.59
C LEU A 22 -4.64 -7.42 -22.05
N LEU A 23 -4.44 -7.46 -20.74
CA LEU A 23 -3.19 -6.99 -20.13
C LEU A 23 -2.00 -7.90 -20.47
N LEU A 24 -2.18 -9.22 -20.52
CA LEU A 24 -1.12 -10.14 -20.99
C LEU A 24 -0.70 -9.82 -22.43
N ASN A 25 -1.64 -9.46 -23.29
CA ASN A 25 -1.34 -9.07 -24.67
C ASN A 25 -0.61 -7.72 -24.75
N ILE A 26 -0.94 -6.78 -23.87
CA ILE A 26 -0.20 -5.51 -23.72
C ILE A 26 1.25 -5.80 -23.33
N THR A 27 1.47 -6.64 -22.31
CA THR A 27 2.83 -6.96 -21.85
C THR A 27 3.68 -7.69 -22.89
N ARG A 28 3.03 -8.36 -23.86
CA ARG A 28 3.68 -9.02 -25.01
C ARG A 28 3.93 -8.08 -26.20
N GLY A 29 3.57 -6.80 -26.08
CA GLY A 29 3.77 -5.83 -27.16
C GLY A 29 2.81 -5.99 -28.33
N MET A 30 1.66 -6.64 -28.16
CA MET A 30 0.69 -6.87 -29.24
C MET A 30 -0.11 -5.61 -29.64
N TYR A 31 0.06 -4.52 -28.90
CA TYR A 31 -0.65 -3.27 -29.12
C TYR A 31 0.30 -2.10 -29.12
N ASN A 32 0.05 -1.12 -29.99
CA ASN A 32 0.84 0.11 -30.03
C ASN A 32 0.40 1.12 -28.94
N ASP A 33 1.23 2.14 -28.73
CA ASP A 33 1.04 3.14 -27.68
C ASP A 33 -0.30 3.89 -27.80
N ALA A 34 -0.74 4.21 -29.03
CA ALA A 34 -2.02 4.87 -29.24
C ALA A 34 -3.21 4.00 -28.81
N GLN A 35 -3.14 2.71 -29.07
CA GLN A 35 -4.17 1.75 -28.64
C GLN A 35 -4.18 1.58 -27.11
N ILE A 36 -3.00 1.54 -26.49
CA ILE A 36 -2.87 1.47 -25.03
C ILE A 36 -3.37 2.77 -24.40
N ALA A 37 -3.01 3.95 -24.93
CA ALA A 37 -3.48 5.24 -24.44
C ALA A 37 -5.00 5.34 -24.51
N ALA A 38 -5.62 4.97 -25.65
CA ALA A 38 -7.08 4.96 -25.79
C ALA A 38 -7.74 4.07 -24.74
N LEU A 39 -7.19 2.87 -24.50
CA LEU A 39 -7.68 1.95 -23.48
C LEU A 39 -7.63 2.56 -22.07
N LEU A 40 -6.48 3.13 -21.68
CA LEU A 40 -6.30 3.75 -20.38
C LEU A 40 -7.25 4.93 -20.18
N THR A 41 -7.46 5.74 -21.22
CA THR A 41 -8.40 6.87 -21.19
C THR A 41 -9.84 6.42 -20.98
N VAL A 42 -10.27 5.36 -21.65
CA VAL A 42 -11.63 4.82 -21.48
C VAL A 42 -11.86 4.36 -20.03
N PHE A 43 -10.92 3.63 -19.45
CA PHE A 43 -11.04 3.19 -18.06
C PHE A 43 -11.02 4.37 -17.09
N GLN A 44 -10.28 5.44 -17.39
CA GLN A 44 -10.28 6.66 -16.57
C GLN A 44 -11.65 7.38 -16.62
N MET A 45 -12.28 7.42 -17.78
CA MET A 45 -13.58 8.09 -17.95
C MET A 45 -14.75 7.27 -17.43
N ARG A 46 -14.76 5.96 -17.68
CA ARG A 46 -15.87 5.05 -17.32
C ARG A 46 -15.77 4.56 -15.88
N GLY A 47 -14.58 4.54 -15.32
CA GLY A 47 -14.23 3.79 -14.13
C GLY A 47 -14.01 2.31 -14.45
N ILE A 48 -13.21 1.65 -13.61
CA ILE A 48 -12.95 0.21 -13.72
C ILE A 48 -13.92 -0.58 -12.84
N LYS A 49 -14.30 -1.75 -13.28
CA LYS A 49 -15.17 -2.68 -12.53
C LYS A 49 -14.34 -3.71 -11.77
N VAL A 50 -14.93 -4.28 -10.72
CA VAL A 50 -14.25 -5.24 -9.83
C VAL A 50 -13.66 -6.43 -10.61
N GLU A 51 -14.43 -7.03 -11.52
CA GLU A 51 -13.97 -8.17 -12.32
C GLU A 51 -12.84 -7.79 -13.29
N GLU A 52 -12.89 -6.60 -13.85
CA GLU A 52 -11.82 -6.07 -14.71
C GLU A 52 -10.52 -5.85 -13.92
N LEU A 53 -10.64 -5.24 -12.73
CA LEU A 53 -9.49 -4.99 -11.87
C LEU A 53 -8.84 -6.30 -11.38
N ILE A 54 -9.65 -7.29 -11.01
CA ILE A 54 -9.17 -8.63 -10.65
C ILE A 54 -8.48 -9.29 -11.84
N GLY A 55 -9.05 -9.19 -13.05
CA GLY A 55 -8.43 -9.71 -14.26
C GLY A 55 -7.05 -9.08 -14.56
N PHE A 56 -6.93 -7.78 -14.44
CA PHE A 56 -5.65 -7.08 -14.60
C PHE A 56 -4.65 -7.47 -13.49
N ARG A 57 -5.10 -7.56 -12.24
CA ARG A 57 -4.29 -8.10 -11.15
C ARG A 57 -3.72 -9.48 -11.49
N GLU A 58 -4.56 -10.40 -11.95
CA GLU A 58 -4.14 -11.76 -12.30
C GLU A 58 -3.11 -11.79 -13.44
N ALA A 59 -3.25 -10.90 -14.43
CA ALA A 59 -2.27 -10.79 -15.49
C ALA A 59 -0.89 -10.40 -14.94
N LEU A 60 -0.81 -9.40 -14.08
CA LEU A 60 0.44 -8.96 -13.45
C LEU A 60 1.02 -10.05 -12.55
N LEU A 61 0.18 -10.74 -11.78
CA LEU A 61 0.63 -11.84 -10.93
C LEU A 61 1.13 -13.05 -11.72
N THR A 62 0.61 -13.28 -12.92
CA THR A 62 1.12 -14.34 -13.83
C THR A 62 2.56 -14.06 -14.28
N THR A 63 2.93 -12.80 -14.38
CA THR A 63 4.23 -12.35 -14.90
C THR A 63 5.20 -11.88 -13.83
N ARG A 64 4.78 -11.91 -12.54
CA ARG A 64 5.62 -11.50 -11.42
C ARG A 64 6.77 -12.47 -11.17
N ILE A 65 7.80 -11.99 -10.48
CA ILE A 65 8.76 -12.85 -9.81
C ILE A 65 8.13 -13.25 -8.46
N PRO A 66 7.72 -14.51 -8.26
CA PRO A 66 7.03 -14.92 -7.04
C PRO A 66 8.01 -15.05 -5.89
N ILE A 67 7.49 -14.80 -4.67
CA ILE A 67 8.13 -15.17 -3.42
C ILE A 67 7.09 -15.82 -2.51
N ASP A 68 7.48 -16.85 -1.79
CA ASP A 68 6.56 -17.60 -0.92
C ASP A 68 6.84 -17.28 0.56
N PHE A 69 5.87 -16.64 1.20
CA PHE A 69 5.80 -16.40 2.63
C PHE A 69 4.54 -16.97 3.27
N SER A 70 3.94 -17.99 2.65
CA SER A 70 2.70 -18.61 3.15
C SER A 70 2.83 -19.18 4.56
N ALA A 71 4.05 -19.57 4.97
CA ALA A 71 4.34 -20.07 6.32
C ALA A 71 4.26 -18.98 7.41
N TYR A 72 4.34 -17.68 7.03
CA TYR A 72 4.42 -16.55 7.95
C TYR A 72 3.11 -15.78 8.07
N THR A 73 2.16 -15.96 7.16
CA THR A 73 0.88 -15.23 7.11
C THR A 73 1.00 -13.71 7.23
N PRO A 74 1.87 -13.05 6.44
CA PRO A 74 2.21 -11.65 6.64
C PRO A 74 1.08 -10.70 6.23
N ILE A 75 1.17 -9.45 6.73
CA ILE A 75 0.37 -8.31 6.29
C ILE A 75 1.16 -7.41 5.34
N ASP A 76 0.48 -6.83 4.32
CA ASP A 76 0.96 -5.65 3.60
C ASP A 76 0.27 -4.38 4.14
N ILE A 77 1.03 -3.31 4.36
CA ILE A 77 0.54 -2.04 4.89
C ILE A 77 0.90 -0.94 3.89
N VAL A 78 -0.09 -0.40 3.19
CA VAL A 78 0.16 0.49 2.05
C VAL A 78 -0.98 1.49 1.87
N GLY A 79 -0.67 2.71 1.40
CA GLY A 79 -1.63 3.64 0.82
C GLY A 79 -1.62 3.54 -0.71
N THR A 80 -2.70 3.94 -1.37
CA THR A 80 -2.77 3.99 -2.83
C THR A 80 -1.85 5.04 -3.43
N GLY A 81 -1.47 6.03 -2.63
CA GLY A 81 -0.76 7.21 -3.07
C GLY A 81 -1.62 8.18 -3.89
N GLY A 82 -1.06 9.34 -4.17
CA GLY A 82 -1.68 10.31 -5.08
C GLY A 82 -2.87 11.06 -4.49
N ASP A 83 -2.97 11.17 -3.19
CA ASP A 83 -3.92 11.99 -2.46
C ASP A 83 -3.63 13.50 -2.57
N GLY A 84 -2.45 13.86 -3.11
CA GLY A 84 -2.00 15.24 -3.23
C GLY A 84 -1.48 15.83 -1.91
N LYS A 85 -1.40 15.03 -0.87
CA LYS A 85 -0.86 15.39 0.44
C LYS A 85 0.63 15.04 0.49
N ASN A 86 1.46 15.87 1.01
CA ASN A 86 2.87 15.57 1.23
C ASN A 86 3.09 15.17 2.69
N THR A 87 2.51 14.02 3.08
CA THR A 87 2.69 13.44 4.40
C THR A 87 4.03 12.71 4.51
N PHE A 88 4.57 12.60 5.74
CA PHE A 88 5.69 11.72 6.00
C PHE A 88 5.28 10.24 5.82
N ASN A 89 6.23 9.32 5.81
CA ASN A 89 6.00 7.91 5.46
C ASN A 89 5.27 7.11 6.57
N ILE A 90 4.01 7.47 6.85
CA ILE A 90 3.16 6.93 7.93
C ILE A 90 3.06 5.40 7.83
N SER A 91 2.60 4.88 6.69
CA SER A 91 2.42 3.42 6.50
C SER A 91 3.74 2.64 6.61
N THR A 92 4.86 3.25 6.18
CA THR A 92 6.18 2.59 6.29
C THR A 92 6.67 2.57 7.75
N CYS A 93 6.45 3.63 8.53
CA CYS A 93 6.68 3.62 9.97
C CYS A 93 5.82 2.55 10.67
N ALA A 94 4.53 2.48 10.32
CA ALA A 94 3.59 1.51 10.89
C ALA A 94 4.06 0.06 10.67
N CYS A 95 4.70 -0.25 9.54
CA CYS A 95 5.28 -1.58 9.28
C CYS A 95 6.27 -2.02 10.38
N PHE A 96 7.15 -1.11 10.80
CA PHE A 96 8.14 -1.44 11.84
C PHE A 96 7.52 -1.55 13.24
N ILE A 97 6.45 -0.80 13.50
CA ILE A 97 5.68 -0.94 14.75
C ILE A 97 4.98 -2.31 14.79
N VAL A 98 4.32 -2.70 13.71
CA VAL A 98 3.62 -3.98 13.60
C VAL A 98 4.59 -5.15 13.68
N ALA A 99 5.72 -5.08 12.97
CA ALA A 99 6.76 -6.11 13.05
C ALA A 99 7.40 -6.17 14.45
N GLY A 100 7.68 -5.03 15.07
CA GLY A 100 8.17 -4.96 16.45
C GLY A 100 7.18 -5.48 17.51
N ALA A 101 5.89 -5.50 17.19
CA ALA A 101 4.85 -6.13 18.00
C ALA A 101 4.78 -7.65 17.83
N GLY A 102 5.58 -8.23 16.92
CA GLY A 102 5.67 -9.68 16.70
C GLY A 102 4.77 -10.20 15.58
N TYR A 103 4.27 -9.34 14.72
CA TYR A 103 3.51 -9.73 13.52
C TYR A 103 4.39 -9.65 12.28
N ASP A 104 4.23 -10.59 11.36
CA ASP A 104 5.01 -10.61 10.12
C ASP A 104 4.49 -9.58 9.11
N VAL A 105 5.39 -8.79 8.54
CA VAL A 105 5.09 -7.74 7.58
C VAL A 105 5.83 -7.96 6.26
N ALA A 106 5.09 -8.00 5.17
CA ALA A 106 5.63 -8.11 3.81
C ALA A 106 5.22 -6.90 2.98
N LYS A 107 5.93 -5.78 3.16
CA LYS A 107 5.60 -4.52 2.48
C LYS A 107 6.01 -4.56 1.02
N HIS A 108 5.04 -4.27 0.14
CA HIS A 108 5.27 -4.02 -1.28
C HIS A 108 5.24 -2.50 -1.54
N GLY A 109 6.35 -1.93 -1.99
CA GLY A 109 6.48 -0.49 -2.12
C GLY A 109 7.26 -0.04 -3.35
N ASN A 110 7.18 1.27 -3.63
CA ASN A 110 7.89 1.90 -4.75
C ASN A 110 8.38 3.29 -4.33
N TYR A 111 9.11 3.94 -5.23
CA TYR A 111 9.42 5.37 -5.11
C TYR A 111 8.14 6.22 -5.16
N GLY A 112 8.19 7.39 -4.55
CA GLY A 112 7.10 8.35 -4.61
C GLY A 112 6.83 8.78 -6.05
N ALA A 113 5.55 8.80 -6.44
CA ALA A 113 5.14 9.28 -7.75
C ALA A 113 4.86 10.79 -7.75
N THR A 114 4.33 11.30 -6.63
CA THR A 114 3.93 12.70 -6.44
C THR A 114 4.45 13.30 -5.14
N SER A 115 4.77 12.48 -4.15
CA SER A 115 5.37 12.90 -2.88
C SER A 115 6.89 13.06 -2.99
N VAL A 116 7.49 13.86 -2.11
CA VAL A 116 8.94 14.05 -2.00
C VAL A 116 9.64 12.74 -1.67
N SER A 117 9.04 11.90 -0.83
CA SER A 117 9.59 10.63 -0.39
C SER A 117 8.53 9.54 -0.37
N GLY A 118 8.62 8.57 -1.27
CA GLY A 118 7.85 7.34 -1.20
C GLY A 118 8.49 6.30 -0.28
N ALA A 119 7.83 5.15 -0.14
CA ALA A 119 8.32 4.08 0.74
C ALA A 119 9.74 3.61 0.38
N SER A 120 10.06 3.45 -0.92
CA SER A 120 11.41 3.05 -1.33
C SER A 120 12.45 4.13 -1.07
N ASN A 121 12.08 5.41 -1.19
CA ASN A 121 13.01 6.50 -0.92
C ASN A 121 13.48 6.47 0.54
N VAL A 122 12.56 6.37 1.50
CA VAL A 122 12.92 6.38 2.92
C VAL A 122 13.71 5.12 3.31
N ILE A 123 13.38 3.96 2.77
CA ILE A 123 14.12 2.71 3.03
C ILE A 123 15.54 2.77 2.46
N GLU A 124 15.70 3.30 1.25
CA GLU A 124 17.02 3.47 0.59
C GLU A 124 17.92 4.47 1.32
N GLN A 125 17.34 5.53 1.93
CA GLN A 125 18.06 6.48 2.78
C GLN A 125 18.70 5.83 4.02
N HIS A 126 18.21 4.66 4.44
CA HIS A 126 18.83 3.87 5.52
C HIS A 126 19.92 2.92 5.01
N GLY A 127 20.32 3.00 3.74
CA GLY A 127 21.38 2.16 3.15
C GLY A 127 20.92 0.77 2.70
N VAL A 128 19.61 0.52 2.72
CA VAL A 128 19.05 -0.75 2.27
C VAL A 128 19.20 -0.92 0.77
N LYS A 129 19.68 -2.07 0.35
CA LYS A 129 19.79 -2.49 -1.06
C LYS A 129 18.65 -3.43 -1.42
N PHE A 130 17.77 -2.98 -2.30
CA PHE A 130 16.64 -3.81 -2.73
C PHE A 130 17.10 -5.06 -3.45
N THR A 131 16.47 -6.17 -3.14
CA THR A 131 16.78 -7.47 -3.71
C THR A 131 15.50 -8.26 -4.01
N ASN A 132 15.59 -9.21 -4.93
CA ASN A 132 14.59 -10.26 -5.15
C ASN A 132 15.17 -11.65 -4.87
N ASN A 133 16.30 -11.70 -4.16
CA ASN A 133 16.88 -12.97 -3.73
C ASN A 133 16.03 -13.59 -2.62
N PRO A 134 15.44 -14.79 -2.82
CA PRO A 134 14.55 -15.42 -1.85
C PRO A 134 15.19 -15.68 -0.50
N ASP A 135 16.46 -16.12 -0.48
CA ASP A 135 17.15 -16.48 0.77
C ASP A 135 17.36 -15.25 1.67
N LYS A 136 17.76 -14.11 1.05
CA LYS A 136 17.89 -12.84 1.79
C LYS A 136 16.58 -12.35 2.36
N LEU A 137 15.51 -12.43 1.56
CA LEU A 137 14.18 -11.99 1.98
C LEU A 137 13.62 -12.92 3.07
N THR A 138 13.80 -14.23 2.94
CA THR A 138 13.41 -15.19 3.97
C THR A 138 14.15 -14.94 5.27
N ARG A 139 15.46 -14.74 5.20
CA ARG A 139 16.26 -14.39 6.38
C ARG A 139 15.78 -13.11 7.05
N SER A 140 15.41 -12.07 6.27
CA SER A 140 14.85 -10.84 6.83
C SER A 140 13.53 -11.08 7.54
N MET A 141 12.64 -11.89 6.96
CA MET A 141 11.39 -12.30 7.61
C MET A 141 11.65 -13.06 8.92
N GLU A 142 12.54 -14.06 8.92
CA GLU A 142 12.85 -14.89 10.08
C GLU A 142 13.51 -14.10 11.23
N GLU A 143 14.44 -13.20 10.91
CA GLU A 143 15.23 -12.52 11.94
C GLU A 143 14.59 -11.23 12.47
N CYS A 144 13.69 -10.57 11.70
CA CYS A 144 13.07 -9.32 12.15
C CYS A 144 11.58 -9.18 11.84
N GLY A 145 10.90 -10.21 11.31
CA GLY A 145 9.48 -10.15 10.97
C GLY A 145 9.12 -9.13 9.87
N MET A 146 10.12 -8.61 9.14
CA MET A 146 9.91 -7.55 8.15
C MET A 146 10.65 -7.84 6.86
N VAL A 147 9.93 -7.76 5.73
CA VAL A 147 10.53 -7.75 4.40
C VAL A 147 10.03 -6.56 3.59
N TYR A 148 10.89 -6.03 2.74
CA TYR A 148 10.55 -4.97 1.80
C TYR A 148 10.74 -5.44 0.36
N MET A 149 9.68 -5.45 -0.42
CA MET A 149 9.69 -5.85 -1.82
C MET A 149 9.53 -4.63 -2.72
N HIS A 150 10.63 -4.20 -3.33
CA HIS A 150 10.62 -3.07 -4.25
C HIS A 150 9.93 -3.46 -5.57
N ALA A 151 8.82 -2.82 -5.90
CA ALA A 151 7.91 -3.22 -6.97
C ALA A 151 8.57 -3.43 -8.33
N GLN A 152 9.60 -2.62 -8.67
CA GLN A 152 10.27 -2.72 -9.96
C GLN A 152 11.09 -4.01 -10.14
N LEU A 153 11.48 -4.66 -9.04
CA LEU A 153 12.21 -5.94 -9.07
C LEU A 153 11.27 -7.14 -9.24
N PHE A 154 9.99 -6.99 -8.87
CA PHE A 154 9.05 -8.13 -8.83
C PHE A 154 8.00 -8.11 -9.93
N ASN A 155 7.70 -6.95 -10.51
CA ASN A 155 6.66 -6.78 -11.53
C ASN A 155 7.22 -6.24 -12.85
N PRO A 156 8.03 -6.99 -13.59
CA PRO A 156 8.70 -6.53 -14.80
C PRO A 156 7.72 -6.15 -15.92
N ALA A 157 6.52 -6.73 -15.94
CA ALA A 157 5.48 -6.43 -16.92
C ALA A 157 5.00 -4.97 -16.88
N MET A 158 5.14 -4.29 -15.75
CA MET A 158 4.79 -2.87 -15.60
C MET A 158 5.66 -1.95 -16.46
N LYS A 159 6.84 -2.40 -16.89
CA LYS A 159 7.73 -1.63 -17.77
C LYS A 159 7.11 -1.39 -19.15
N SER A 160 6.31 -2.32 -19.67
CA SER A 160 5.70 -2.24 -20.99
C SER A 160 4.69 -1.08 -21.14
N VAL A 161 4.08 -0.64 -20.06
CA VAL A 161 3.11 0.45 -20.04
C VAL A 161 3.71 1.78 -19.55
N GLY A 162 4.95 1.75 -19.08
CA GLY A 162 5.66 2.92 -18.53
C GLY A 162 5.70 4.12 -19.48
N PRO A 163 6.13 3.96 -20.74
CA PRO A 163 6.20 5.07 -21.71
C PRO A 163 4.85 5.74 -21.95
N VAL A 164 3.78 4.96 -22.14
CA VAL A 164 2.43 5.49 -22.37
C VAL A 164 1.91 6.25 -21.14
N ARG A 165 2.10 5.68 -19.94
CA ARG A 165 1.71 6.35 -18.68
C ARG A 165 2.45 7.67 -18.49
N LYS A 166 3.75 7.68 -18.80
CA LYS A 166 4.57 8.90 -18.70
C LYS A 166 4.10 9.96 -19.72
N ALA A 167 3.73 9.54 -20.93
CA ALA A 167 3.24 10.45 -21.97
C ALA A 167 1.87 11.04 -21.65
N LEU A 168 0.97 10.25 -21.04
CA LEU A 168 -0.37 10.69 -20.63
C LEU A 168 -0.36 11.70 -19.46
N GLN A 169 0.62 11.64 -18.57
CA GLN A 169 0.76 12.52 -17.39
C GLN A 169 -0.47 12.59 -16.48
N VAL A 170 -1.35 11.60 -16.55
CA VAL A 170 -2.54 11.48 -15.71
C VAL A 170 -2.53 10.16 -14.96
N ARG A 171 -3.32 10.06 -13.88
CA ARG A 171 -3.57 8.79 -13.21
C ARG A 171 -4.27 7.82 -14.16
N THR A 172 -3.92 6.55 -14.05
CA THR A 172 -4.49 5.48 -14.86
C THR A 172 -4.86 4.30 -13.97
N ILE A 173 -5.54 3.30 -14.52
CA ILE A 173 -5.88 2.05 -13.79
C ILE A 173 -4.66 1.37 -13.16
N PHE A 174 -3.47 1.59 -13.69
CA PHE A 174 -2.23 1.04 -13.12
C PHE A 174 -1.88 1.63 -11.75
N ASN A 175 -2.41 2.80 -11.40
CA ASN A 175 -2.27 3.36 -10.06
C ASN A 175 -3.09 2.58 -9.03
N LEU A 176 -4.16 1.90 -9.47
CA LEU A 176 -4.99 1.06 -8.61
C LEU A 176 -4.42 -0.36 -8.43
N LEU A 177 -3.49 -0.79 -9.28
CA LEU A 177 -2.97 -2.16 -9.25
C LEU A 177 -1.83 -2.37 -8.26
N GLY A 178 -1.08 -1.31 -7.91
CA GLY A 178 0.07 -1.40 -7.01
C GLY A 178 -0.21 -2.18 -5.72
N PRO A 179 -1.24 -1.79 -4.95
CA PRO A 179 -1.59 -2.47 -3.70
C PRO A 179 -2.09 -3.92 -3.88
N LEU A 180 -2.49 -4.30 -5.08
CA LEU A 180 -3.09 -5.61 -5.36
C LEU A 180 -2.09 -6.65 -5.89
N VAL A 181 -0.84 -6.26 -6.15
CA VAL A 181 0.14 -7.11 -6.84
C VAL A 181 1.40 -7.37 -6.02
N ASN A 182 1.25 -7.37 -4.70
CA ASN A 182 2.31 -7.81 -3.82
C ASN A 182 2.74 -9.23 -4.21
N PRO A 183 4.04 -9.47 -4.50
CA PRO A 183 4.51 -10.72 -5.06
C PRO A 183 4.33 -11.94 -4.16
N CYS A 184 4.28 -11.77 -2.84
CA CYS A 184 4.09 -12.88 -1.91
C CYS A 184 2.61 -13.23 -1.64
N LEU A 185 1.65 -12.45 -2.17
CA LEU A 185 0.22 -12.65 -1.94
C LEU A 185 -0.13 -12.70 -0.44
N PRO A 186 0.10 -11.60 0.30
CA PRO A 186 -0.09 -11.59 1.75
C PRO A 186 -1.51 -11.98 2.14
N ALA A 187 -1.65 -12.67 3.27
CA ALA A 187 -2.95 -13.11 3.80
C ALA A 187 -3.80 -11.93 4.29
N TYR A 188 -3.13 -10.84 4.70
CA TYR A 188 -3.76 -9.65 5.27
C TYR A 188 -3.28 -8.38 4.58
N GLN A 189 -4.14 -7.36 4.57
CA GLN A 189 -3.77 -6.05 4.05
C GLN A 189 -4.44 -4.90 4.81
N LEU A 190 -3.65 -3.92 5.24
CA LEU A 190 -4.14 -2.57 5.53
C LEU A 190 -3.93 -1.72 4.28
N LEU A 191 -5.04 -1.21 3.74
CA LEU A 191 -4.99 -0.35 2.55
C LEU A 191 -5.63 1.00 2.84
N GLY A 192 -4.84 2.05 2.75
CA GLY A 192 -5.36 3.41 2.76
C GLY A 192 -5.74 3.89 1.36
N VAL A 193 -6.87 4.59 1.25
CA VAL A 193 -7.41 5.12 -0.01
C VAL A 193 -7.81 6.57 0.14
N ALA A 194 -7.64 7.38 -0.91
CA ALA A 194 -7.92 8.81 -0.87
C ALA A 194 -9.40 9.17 -0.98
N ASP A 195 -10.26 8.25 -1.44
CA ASP A 195 -11.69 8.52 -1.63
C ASP A 195 -12.58 7.28 -1.37
N LEU A 196 -13.85 7.53 -1.08
CA LEU A 196 -14.85 6.49 -0.81
C LEU A 196 -15.18 5.59 -2.01
N PRO A 197 -15.20 6.05 -3.28
CA PRO A 197 -15.30 5.16 -4.44
C PRO A 197 -14.19 4.12 -4.51
N GLN A 198 -12.93 4.50 -4.27
CA GLN A 198 -11.82 3.56 -4.19
C GLN A 198 -11.96 2.59 -3.02
N MET A 199 -12.40 3.09 -1.84
CA MET A 199 -12.67 2.24 -0.68
C MET A 199 -13.65 1.12 -1.04
N ARG A 200 -14.78 1.45 -1.67
CA ARG A 200 -15.78 0.47 -2.11
C ARG A 200 -15.20 -0.52 -3.13
N LEU A 201 -14.43 -0.03 -4.10
CA LEU A 201 -13.81 -0.87 -5.12
C LEU A 201 -12.87 -1.91 -4.49
N TYR A 202 -11.93 -1.48 -3.64
CA TYR A 202 -10.97 -2.37 -3.01
C TYR A 202 -11.60 -3.34 -2.01
N THR A 203 -12.59 -2.89 -1.23
CA THR A 203 -13.33 -3.76 -0.32
C THR A 203 -13.98 -4.93 -1.09
N ASN A 204 -14.64 -4.63 -2.20
CA ASN A 204 -15.26 -5.66 -3.05
C ASN A 204 -14.21 -6.61 -3.67
N VAL A 205 -13.04 -6.07 -4.06
CA VAL A 205 -11.93 -6.88 -4.58
C VAL A 205 -11.41 -7.83 -3.49
N PHE A 206 -11.12 -7.33 -2.29
CA PHE A 206 -10.58 -8.15 -1.20
C PHE A 206 -11.58 -9.22 -0.73
N GLN A 207 -12.86 -8.89 -0.64
CA GLN A 207 -13.92 -9.88 -0.34
C GLN A 207 -13.93 -11.01 -1.37
N LYS A 208 -13.86 -10.70 -2.67
CA LYS A 208 -13.80 -11.70 -3.73
C LYS A 208 -12.52 -12.54 -3.73
N LEU A 209 -11.42 -11.96 -3.27
CA LEU A 209 -10.13 -12.64 -3.17
C LEU A 209 -9.97 -13.43 -1.88
N GLY A 210 -10.87 -13.27 -0.89
CA GLY A 210 -10.79 -13.94 0.40
C GLY A 210 -9.62 -13.47 1.28
N ILE A 211 -9.16 -12.23 1.11
CA ILE A 211 -8.06 -11.63 1.89
C ILE A 211 -8.63 -11.03 3.17
N GLY A 212 -7.92 -11.16 4.29
CA GLY A 212 -8.20 -10.40 5.51
C GLY A 212 -7.79 -8.94 5.32
N PHE A 213 -8.67 -7.96 5.59
CA PHE A 213 -8.36 -6.58 5.29
C PHE A 213 -8.93 -5.57 6.29
N ALA A 214 -8.25 -4.42 6.36
CA ALA A 214 -8.82 -3.13 6.73
C ALA A 214 -8.55 -2.14 5.59
N VAL A 215 -9.60 -1.60 4.98
CA VAL A 215 -9.50 -0.46 4.05
C VAL A 215 -9.85 0.79 4.83
N VAL A 216 -8.98 1.80 4.79
CA VAL A 216 -9.13 3.04 5.57
C VAL A 216 -9.13 4.25 4.64
N ASN A 217 -9.91 5.27 5.03
CA ASN A 217 -9.97 6.56 4.35
C ASN A 217 -10.20 7.67 5.38
N ASN A 218 -9.33 8.68 5.40
CA ASN A 218 -9.62 9.89 6.13
C ASN A 218 -10.58 10.76 5.30
N LEU A 219 -11.66 11.27 5.90
CA LEU A 219 -12.75 11.88 5.12
C LEU A 219 -12.36 13.18 4.43
N ASP A 220 -11.27 13.82 4.84
CA ASP A 220 -10.67 14.97 4.18
C ASP A 220 -9.66 14.61 3.08
N GLY A 221 -9.62 13.33 2.66
CA GLY A 221 -8.98 12.87 1.43
C GLY A 221 -7.54 12.38 1.56
N TYR A 222 -7.08 12.00 2.75
CA TYR A 222 -5.81 11.27 2.89
C TYR A 222 -6.01 9.79 2.61
N ASP A 223 -4.99 9.17 2.01
CA ASP A 223 -4.91 7.72 1.80
C ASP A 223 -4.24 6.97 2.96
N GLU A 224 -4.33 7.50 4.16
CA GLU A 224 -3.90 6.96 5.44
C GLU A 224 -4.82 7.54 6.52
N ILE A 225 -4.82 6.97 7.72
CA ILE A 225 -5.50 7.61 8.86
C ILE A 225 -4.60 8.75 9.35
N SER A 226 -4.94 9.97 8.97
CA SER A 226 -4.16 11.17 9.28
C SER A 226 -4.53 11.81 10.61
N LEU A 227 -5.68 11.46 11.18
CA LEU A 227 -6.27 12.11 12.36
C LEU A 227 -6.59 13.61 12.15
N THR A 228 -6.62 14.09 10.92
CA THR A 228 -6.98 15.48 10.60
C THR A 228 -8.48 15.71 10.54
N ASP A 229 -9.24 14.64 10.41
CA ASP A 229 -10.72 14.63 10.42
C ASP A 229 -11.20 13.24 10.88
N GLU A 230 -12.50 13.01 10.83
CA GLU A 230 -13.10 11.69 10.97
C GLU A 230 -12.55 10.76 9.86
N PHE A 231 -12.46 9.48 10.15
CA PHE A 231 -11.98 8.50 9.20
C PHE A 231 -12.88 7.26 9.15
N LYS A 232 -12.99 6.69 7.99
CA LYS A 232 -13.78 5.49 7.73
C LYS A 232 -12.90 4.26 7.65
N VAL A 233 -13.37 3.17 8.25
CA VAL A 233 -12.73 1.85 8.21
C VAL A 233 -13.75 0.84 7.70
N MET A 234 -13.34 0.03 6.72
CA MET A 234 -14.09 -1.14 6.23
C MET A 234 -13.21 -2.37 6.39
N THR A 235 -13.76 -3.39 7.02
CA THR A 235 -13.09 -4.68 7.26
C THR A 235 -13.94 -5.84 6.73
N ASN A 236 -13.47 -7.08 6.90
CA ASN A 236 -14.29 -8.26 6.63
C ASN A 236 -15.52 -8.40 7.56
N ARG A 237 -15.54 -7.66 8.68
CA ARG A 237 -16.55 -7.81 9.74
C ARG A 237 -17.46 -6.61 9.92
N TYR A 238 -16.95 -5.39 9.69
CA TYR A 238 -17.70 -4.17 9.96
C TYR A 238 -17.28 -3.01 9.05
N GLU A 239 -18.12 -2.00 9.05
CA GLU A 239 -17.90 -0.69 8.45
C GLU A 239 -18.25 0.36 9.49
N THR A 240 -17.33 1.28 9.78
CA THR A 240 -17.51 2.31 10.81
C THR A 240 -16.78 3.59 10.43
N ILE A 241 -17.35 4.73 10.80
CA ILE A 241 -16.67 6.03 10.82
C ILE A 241 -16.29 6.30 12.27
N TYR A 242 -15.03 6.61 12.49
CA TYR A 242 -14.48 6.95 13.81
C TYR A 242 -14.15 8.43 13.89
N LYS A 243 -14.42 9.02 15.06
CA LYS A 243 -13.81 10.26 15.48
C LYS A 243 -12.50 9.94 16.19
N PRO A 244 -11.41 10.67 15.95
CA PRO A 244 -10.14 10.44 16.66
C PRO A 244 -10.30 10.36 18.17
N SER A 245 -11.15 11.22 18.75
CA SER A 245 -11.41 11.29 20.21
C SER A 245 -12.04 10.01 20.78
N GLU A 246 -12.79 9.24 20.00
CA GLU A 246 -13.39 7.97 20.44
C GLU A 246 -12.34 6.91 20.72
N LEU A 247 -11.16 7.04 20.11
CA LEU A 247 -10.02 6.13 20.26
C LEU A 247 -8.88 6.76 21.09
N GLY A 248 -9.16 7.88 21.78
CA GLY A 248 -8.20 8.55 22.67
C GLY A 248 -7.14 9.38 21.93
N PHE A 249 -7.36 9.70 20.64
CA PHE A 249 -6.47 10.57 19.87
C PHE A 249 -7.00 11.99 19.73
N SER A 250 -6.10 12.95 19.60
CA SER A 250 -6.44 14.33 19.30
C SER A 250 -6.46 14.55 17.79
N LEU A 251 -7.25 15.53 17.33
CA LEU A 251 -7.16 15.99 15.94
C LEU A 251 -5.76 16.56 15.67
N ALA A 252 -5.17 16.15 14.57
CA ALA A 252 -3.94 16.70 14.02
C ALA A 252 -4.26 17.81 13.02
N ARG A 253 -3.31 18.70 12.76
CA ARG A 253 -3.36 19.66 11.67
C ARG A 253 -2.51 19.17 10.52
N GLN A 254 -2.87 19.52 9.31
CA GLN A 254 -2.14 19.09 8.10
C GLN A 254 -0.64 19.41 8.17
N GLU A 255 -0.29 20.59 8.70
CA GLU A 255 1.12 21.04 8.81
C GLU A 255 1.95 20.16 9.75
N GLU A 256 1.31 19.52 10.74
CA GLU A 256 1.98 18.63 11.71
C GLU A 256 2.40 17.30 11.08
N LEU A 257 1.80 16.94 9.92
CA LEU A 257 2.05 15.69 9.20
C LEU A 257 2.93 15.88 7.96
N TYR A 258 3.42 17.10 7.73
CA TYR A 258 4.22 17.42 6.56
C TYR A 258 5.48 16.55 6.47
N GLY A 259 5.71 15.97 5.28
CA GLY A 259 6.77 14.98 5.03
C GLY A 259 8.15 15.55 4.70
N GLY A 260 8.32 16.86 4.80
CA GLY A 260 9.58 17.55 4.45
C GLY A 260 9.64 17.96 2.97
N ASN A 261 10.74 18.62 2.62
CA ASN A 261 11.03 19.10 1.27
C ASN A 261 12.05 18.22 0.54
N THR A 262 12.76 17.36 1.26
CA THR A 262 13.80 16.48 0.73
C THR A 262 13.68 15.06 1.29
N PRO A 263 14.22 14.05 0.60
CA PRO A 263 14.26 12.67 1.13
C PRO A 263 14.96 12.56 2.49
N GLU A 264 15.97 13.40 2.75
CA GLU A 264 16.71 13.43 4.01
C GLU A 264 15.83 13.96 5.16
N GLU A 265 15.04 15.02 4.91
CA GLU A 265 14.06 15.52 5.89
C GLU A 265 12.99 14.47 6.19
N ALA A 266 12.47 13.80 5.16
CA ALA A 266 11.51 12.71 5.32
C ALA A 266 12.08 11.56 6.15
N SER A 267 13.34 11.16 5.88
CA SER A 267 14.05 10.14 6.66
C SER A 267 14.28 10.55 8.11
N LYS A 268 14.56 11.83 8.37
CA LYS A 268 14.69 12.35 9.73
C LYS A 268 13.37 12.27 10.51
N ILE A 269 12.24 12.63 9.88
CA ILE A 269 10.91 12.51 10.51
C ILE A 269 10.62 11.04 10.82
N PHE A 270 10.86 10.16 9.86
CA PHE A 270 10.71 8.72 10.02
C PHE A 270 11.50 8.17 11.22
N ASN A 271 12.79 8.55 11.33
CA ASN A 271 13.64 8.15 12.46
C ASN A 271 13.12 8.70 13.79
N ASN A 272 12.72 9.96 13.82
CA ASN A 272 12.19 10.58 15.03
C ASN A 272 10.94 9.83 15.57
N VAL A 273 10.06 9.34 14.70
CA VAL A 273 8.92 8.51 15.10
C VAL A 273 9.40 7.25 15.80
N LEU A 274 10.26 6.47 15.15
CA LEU A 274 10.71 5.19 15.69
C LEU A 274 11.64 5.33 16.91
N GLU A 275 12.29 6.49 17.06
CA GLU A 275 13.12 6.83 18.22
C GLU A 275 12.35 7.48 19.39
N ASN A 276 11.02 7.57 19.31
CA ASN A 276 10.16 8.27 20.31
C ASN A 276 10.53 9.76 20.48
N LYS A 277 10.97 10.43 19.40
CA LYS A 277 11.36 11.86 19.38
C LYS A 277 10.44 12.71 18.50
N ALA A 278 9.43 12.11 17.88
CA ALA A 278 8.49 12.80 17.01
C ALA A 278 7.47 13.62 17.81
N THR A 279 6.73 14.47 17.10
CA THR A 279 5.59 15.17 17.70
C THR A 279 4.48 14.19 18.07
N LYS A 280 3.59 14.62 18.97
CA LYS A 280 2.42 13.80 19.34
C LYS A 280 1.56 13.45 18.12
N ALA A 281 1.32 14.41 17.22
CA ALA A 281 0.52 14.19 16.01
C ALA A 281 1.15 13.14 15.10
N GLN A 282 2.46 13.20 14.84
CA GLN A 282 3.18 12.21 14.05
C GLN A 282 3.13 10.82 14.69
N THR A 283 3.36 10.74 15.98
CA THR A 283 3.31 9.47 16.74
C THR A 283 1.90 8.87 16.72
N ASP A 284 0.88 9.65 17.02
CA ASP A 284 -0.51 9.21 17.05
C ASP A 284 -0.99 8.70 15.68
N CYS A 285 -0.63 9.40 14.59
CA CYS A 285 -0.93 8.96 13.23
C CYS A 285 -0.34 7.59 12.90
N VAL A 286 0.91 7.36 13.27
CA VAL A 286 1.54 6.05 12.98
C VAL A 286 0.92 4.96 13.85
N LEU A 287 0.67 5.24 15.12
CA LEU A 287 0.06 4.30 16.06
C LEU A 287 -1.32 3.82 15.58
N ILE A 288 -2.19 4.74 15.15
CA ILE A 288 -3.53 4.34 14.72
C ILE A 288 -3.51 3.49 13.45
N ASN A 289 -2.64 3.79 12.48
CA ASN A 289 -2.47 2.95 11.29
C ASN A 289 -1.92 1.57 11.64
N ALA A 290 -0.91 1.50 12.52
CA ALA A 290 -0.39 0.22 13.02
C ALA A 290 -1.47 -0.59 13.76
N SER A 291 -2.33 0.07 14.51
CA SER A 291 -3.41 -0.56 15.28
C SER A 291 -4.44 -1.23 14.38
N PHE A 292 -4.89 -0.57 13.31
CA PHE A 292 -5.81 -1.18 12.34
C PHE A 292 -5.14 -2.26 11.50
N ALA A 293 -3.83 -2.21 11.29
CA ALA A 293 -3.07 -3.31 10.69
C ALA A 293 -3.07 -4.55 11.60
N ILE A 294 -2.82 -4.37 12.89
CA ILE A 294 -2.90 -5.46 13.89
C ILE A 294 -4.32 -6.02 13.97
N GLN A 295 -5.34 -5.16 14.01
CA GLN A 295 -6.74 -5.61 14.04
C GLN A 295 -7.15 -6.37 12.77
N ALA A 296 -6.62 -6.03 11.61
CA ALA A 296 -6.86 -6.79 10.39
C ALA A 296 -6.36 -8.24 10.50
N MET A 297 -5.25 -8.46 11.21
CA MET A 297 -4.69 -9.79 11.49
C MET A 297 -5.38 -10.49 12.66
N GLU A 298 -5.84 -9.73 13.63
CA GLU A 298 -6.48 -10.19 14.88
C GLU A 298 -7.92 -9.66 14.99
N PRO A 299 -8.82 -10.04 14.06
CA PRO A 299 -10.12 -9.37 13.92
C PRO A 299 -11.09 -9.59 15.10
N ALA A 300 -10.72 -10.39 16.09
CA ALA A 300 -11.46 -10.56 17.35
C ALA A 300 -11.03 -9.59 18.45
N LYS A 301 -9.85 -8.92 18.29
CA LYS A 301 -9.36 -7.97 19.29
C LYS A 301 -10.09 -6.63 19.20
N PRO A 302 -10.48 -6.03 20.32
CA PRO A 302 -10.91 -4.62 20.35
C PRO A 302 -9.80 -3.71 19.80
N ILE A 303 -10.18 -2.62 19.15
CA ILE A 303 -9.19 -1.69 18.57
C ILE A 303 -8.33 -1.03 19.66
N GLU A 304 -8.88 -0.80 20.84
CA GLU A 304 -8.14 -0.24 21.98
C GLU A 304 -7.00 -1.14 22.44
N GLU A 305 -7.19 -2.46 22.38
CA GLU A 305 -6.13 -3.44 22.66
C GLU A 305 -5.04 -3.39 21.58
N CYS A 306 -5.44 -3.28 20.30
CA CYS A 306 -4.51 -3.10 19.21
C CYS A 306 -3.70 -1.81 19.31
N VAL A 307 -4.32 -0.72 19.78
CA VAL A 307 -3.62 0.55 20.09
C VAL A 307 -2.59 0.36 21.19
N ALA A 308 -2.93 -0.37 22.25
CA ALA A 308 -2.00 -0.65 23.33
C ALA A 308 -0.80 -1.49 22.88
N ILE A 309 -1.04 -2.50 22.04
CA ILE A 309 0.03 -3.34 21.46
C ILE A 309 0.97 -2.51 20.55
N ALA A 310 0.41 -1.68 19.66
CA ALA A 310 1.19 -0.82 18.79
C ALA A 310 2.03 0.19 19.60
N ARG A 311 1.43 0.80 20.64
CA ARG A 311 2.10 1.74 21.54
C ARG A 311 3.24 1.08 22.30
N GLU A 312 3.02 -0.10 22.85
CA GLU A 312 4.05 -0.86 23.56
C GLU A 312 5.23 -1.18 22.63
N SER A 313 4.97 -1.60 21.39
CA SER A 313 6.03 -1.88 20.41
C SER A 313 6.89 -0.63 20.13
N LEU A 314 6.26 0.54 20.01
CA LEU A 314 6.97 1.78 19.74
C LEU A 314 7.74 2.27 20.99
N GLU A 315 7.05 2.41 22.12
CA GLU A 315 7.60 3.01 23.34
C GLU A 315 8.70 2.17 24.00
N SER A 316 8.60 0.83 23.90
CA SER A 316 9.64 -0.08 24.39
C SER A 316 10.90 -0.11 23.51
N GLY A 317 10.86 0.49 22.31
CA GLY A 317 11.95 0.47 21.35
C GLY A 317 12.02 -0.80 20.46
N LYS A 318 11.05 -1.71 20.55
CA LYS A 318 11.00 -2.91 19.69
C LYS A 318 10.91 -2.54 18.22
N ALA A 319 10.07 -1.56 17.86
CA ALA A 319 9.96 -1.05 16.50
C ALA A 319 11.30 -0.51 15.96
N LEU A 320 12.03 0.26 16.76
CA LEU A 320 13.37 0.75 16.40
C LEU A 320 14.38 -0.39 16.23
N ASN A 321 14.33 -1.39 17.11
CA ASN A 321 15.21 -2.54 17.01
C ASN A 321 14.93 -3.36 15.75
N THR A 322 13.66 -3.49 15.36
CA THR A 322 13.26 -4.11 14.09
C THR A 322 13.81 -3.34 12.90
N LEU A 323 13.73 -2.00 12.88
CA LEU A 323 14.35 -1.19 11.82
C LEU A 323 15.87 -1.42 11.76
N LYS A 324 16.58 -1.36 12.89
CA LYS A 324 18.04 -1.57 12.93
C LYS A 324 18.41 -2.95 12.39
N LYS A 325 17.70 -3.99 12.82
CA LYS A 325 17.94 -5.36 12.36
C LYS A 325 17.63 -5.52 10.88
N PHE A 326 16.52 -4.95 10.41
CA PHE A 326 16.15 -4.94 8.99
C PHE A 326 17.23 -4.26 8.12
N VAL A 327 17.76 -3.12 8.54
CA VAL A 327 18.84 -2.42 7.85
C VAL A 327 20.12 -3.27 7.84
N GLU A 328 20.53 -3.84 8.97
CA GLU A 328 21.69 -4.74 9.08
C GLU A 328 21.63 -5.89 8.05
N LEU A 329 20.46 -6.50 7.90
CA LEU A 329 20.27 -7.66 7.02
C LEU A 329 20.23 -7.31 5.53
N ASN A 330 19.91 -6.05 5.19
CA ASN A 330 19.61 -5.63 3.83
C ASN A 330 20.54 -4.53 3.27
N SER A 331 21.59 -4.13 3.99
CA SER A 331 22.56 -3.13 3.53
C SER A 331 23.59 -3.68 2.53
#